data_86afc754190110928b74eda94d206ebc
#
_entry.id   86afc754190110928b74eda94d206ebc
#
_cell.length_a   1.000
_cell.length_b   1.000
_cell.length_c   1.000
_cell.angle_alpha   90.00
_cell.angle_beta   90.00
_cell.angle_gamma   90.00
#
_symmetry.space_group_name_H-M   'P 1'
#
loop_
_entity.id
_entity.type
_entity.pdbx_description
1 polymer ?
#
loop_
_entity_poly.entity_id
_entity_poly.type
_entity_poly.pdbx_seq_one_letter_code
_entity_poly.pdbx_strand_id
1 'polypeptide(L)'
;MSLTSELAAFRATFMGAAPPEIRDAMARADLALAASGIAEQALKAGDPAPDFELPGVDGRTIRLSDLLRDGPVIVSFYRGGWCPYCNLELRALQSALPQVRALGAQLVAISPQTPDESLSTAEKNALAFPVLSDVGSDTARSFGIAFDLADELRPIYARFGHALPDRNGDESWVLPIPATYVIGRSGRIALAYVDIDYRNRLDPTDVVRALQNLCAHAET
;
A
#
# COMPACT_ATOMS: atom_id res chain seq x y z
N MET A 1 -1.37 -19.48 8.35
CA MET A 1 -2.38 -19.24 7.27
C MET A 1 -1.74 -18.31 6.25
N SER A 2 -2.10 -18.38 4.97
CA SER A 2 -1.62 -17.41 3.97
C SER A 2 -2.36 -16.08 4.12
N LEU A 3 -1.76 -14.97 3.67
CA LEU A 3 -2.41 -13.66 3.65
C LEU A 3 -3.76 -13.74 2.92
N THR A 4 -3.79 -14.40 1.77
CA THR A 4 -5.02 -14.59 0.97
C THR A 4 -6.16 -15.21 1.79
N SER A 5 -5.87 -16.24 2.60
CA SER A 5 -6.89 -16.90 3.42
C SER A 5 -7.38 -16.00 4.57
N GLU A 6 -6.50 -15.20 5.16
CA GLU A 6 -6.88 -14.24 6.22
C GLU A 6 -7.75 -13.10 5.68
N LEU A 7 -7.40 -12.56 4.51
CA LEU A 7 -8.19 -11.53 3.83
C LEU A 7 -9.59 -12.06 3.46
N ALA A 8 -9.68 -13.28 2.92
CA ALA A 8 -10.95 -13.91 2.57
C ALA A 8 -11.84 -14.14 3.80
N ALA A 9 -11.28 -14.63 4.90
CA ALA A 9 -12.00 -14.82 6.16
C ALA A 9 -12.52 -13.49 6.73
N PHE A 10 -11.68 -12.45 6.73
CA PHE A 10 -12.09 -11.13 7.18
C PHE A 10 -13.20 -10.54 6.29
N ARG A 11 -13.07 -10.66 4.96
CA ARG A 11 -14.10 -10.24 4.00
C ARG A 11 -15.44 -10.93 4.27
N ALA A 12 -15.44 -12.25 4.46
CA ALA A 12 -16.67 -13.01 4.74
C ALA A 12 -17.35 -12.51 6.03
N THR A 13 -16.58 -12.29 7.10
CA THR A 13 -17.07 -11.76 8.37
C THR A 13 -17.67 -10.37 8.20
N PHE A 14 -16.97 -9.45 7.53
CA PHE A 14 -17.45 -8.09 7.28
C PHE A 14 -18.73 -8.09 6.45
N MET A 15 -18.75 -8.84 5.34
CA MET A 15 -19.92 -8.90 4.45
C MET A 15 -21.15 -9.53 5.14
N GLY A 16 -20.94 -10.45 6.09
CA GLY A 16 -22.02 -11.02 6.90
C GLY A 16 -22.60 -10.07 7.93
N ALA A 17 -21.78 -9.13 8.46
CA ALA A 17 -22.18 -8.21 9.53
C ALA A 17 -22.60 -6.82 9.01
N ALA A 18 -22.12 -6.37 7.86
CA ALA A 18 -22.38 -5.04 7.34
C ALA A 18 -23.84 -4.87 6.90
N PRO A 19 -24.49 -3.76 7.22
CA PRO A 19 -25.82 -3.43 6.74
C PRO A 19 -25.91 -3.42 5.22
N PRO A 20 -27.05 -3.83 4.61
CA PRO A 20 -27.21 -3.87 3.16
C PRO A 20 -26.88 -2.54 2.47
N GLU A 21 -27.34 -1.43 3.02
CA GLU A 21 -27.11 -0.08 2.47
C GLU A 21 -25.62 0.27 2.38
N ILE A 22 -24.82 -0.17 3.35
CA ILE A 22 -23.36 0.05 3.35
C ILE A 22 -22.71 -0.83 2.28
N ARG A 23 -23.12 -2.10 2.17
CA ARG A 23 -22.60 -3.01 1.14
C ARG A 23 -22.90 -2.51 -0.26
N ASP A 24 -24.12 -2.00 -0.48
CA ASP A 24 -24.56 -1.48 -1.77
C ASP A 24 -23.81 -0.19 -2.14
N ALA A 25 -23.59 0.72 -1.18
CA ALA A 25 -22.78 1.93 -1.40
C ALA A 25 -21.33 1.57 -1.75
N MET A 26 -20.73 0.63 -1.01
CA MET A 26 -19.37 0.15 -1.31
C MET A 26 -19.29 -0.50 -2.70
N ALA A 27 -20.28 -1.33 -3.08
CA ALA A 27 -20.29 -1.98 -4.38
C ALA A 27 -20.41 -0.96 -5.53
N ARG A 28 -21.25 0.08 -5.38
CA ARG A 28 -21.35 1.16 -6.39
C ARG A 28 -20.04 1.92 -6.52
N ALA A 29 -19.40 2.27 -5.40
CA ALA A 29 -18.12 2.97 -5.41
C ALA A 29 -17.00 2.11 -6.03
N ASP A 30 -16.95 0.80 -5.73
CA ASP A 30 -16.02 -0.13 -6.36
C ASP A 30 -16.22 -0.20 -7.89
N LEU A 31 -17.48 -0.25 -8.36
CA LEU A 31 -17.80 -0.23 -9.79
C LEU A 31 -17.42 1.09 -10.46
N ALA A 32 -17.67 2.23 -9.81
CA ALA A 32 -17.30 3.54 -10.32
C ALA A 32 -15.77 3.68 -10.42
N LEU A 33 -15.03 3.22 -9.43
CA LEU A 33 -13.57 3.22 -9.45
C LEU A 33 -13.04 2.31 -10.57
N ALA A 34 -13.62 1.12 -10.75
CA ALA A 34 -13.26 0.22 -11.85
C ALA A 34 -13.49 0.84 -13.23
N ALA A 35 -14.57 1.62 -13.38
CA ALA A 35 -14.90 2.30 -14.64
C ALA A 35 -14.06 3.58 -14.88
N SER A 36 -13.29 4.06 -13.91
CA SER A 36 -12.51 5.32 -14.03
C SER A 36 -11.27 5.21 -14.92
N GLY A 37 -10.82 3.99 -15.23
CA GLY A 37 -9.58 3.76 -15.97
C GLY A 37 -8.30 3.95 -15.16
N ILE A 38 -8.39 4.06 -13.83
CA ILE A 38 -7.22 4.29 -12.97
C ILE A 38 -6.23 3.11 -12.98
N ALA A 39 -6.73 1.88 -13.16
CA ALA A 39 -5.85 0.71 -13.24
C ALA A 39 -4.92 0.74 -14.46
N GLU A 40 -5.36 1.36 -15.55
CA GLU A 40 -4.58 1.53 -16.76
C GLU A 40 -3.51 2.61 -16.59
N GLN A 41 -3.73 3.60 -15.72
CA GLN A 41 -2.80 4.68 -15.41
C GLN A 41 -1.71 4.27 -14.41
N ALA A 42 -1.99 3.25 -13.58
CA ALA A 42 -1.03 2.74 -12.62
C ALA A 42 0.24 2.23 -13.31
N LEU A 43 1.40 2.55 -12.74
CA LEU A 43 2.69 2.08 -13.26
C LEU A 43 2.78 0.56 -13.26
N LYS A 44 3.49 0.03 -14.25
CA LYS A 44 3.59 -1.40 -14.56
C LYS A 44 5.03 -1.89 -14.48
N ALA A 45 5.20 -3.21 -14.50
CA ALA A 45 6.53 -3.80 -14.65
C ALA A 45 7.20 -3.31 -15.95
N GLY A 46 8.46 -2.89 -15.84
CA GLY A 46 9.24 -2.27 -16.90
C GLY A 46 9.27 -0.74 -16.85
N ASP A 47 8.29 -0.07 -16.22
CA ASP A 47 8.28 1.38 -16.08
C ASP A 47 9.38 1.85 -15.13
N PRO A 48 9.91 3.09 -15.31
CA PRO A 48 10.75 3.73 -14.30
C PRO A 48 9.90 4.09 -13.08
N ALA A 49 10.37 3.75 -11.88
CA ALA A 49 9.74 4.19 -10.65
C ALA A 49 10.05 5.68 -10.41
N PRO A 50 9.04 6.53 -10.13
CA PRO A 50 9.27 7.89 -9.68
C PRO A 50 10.09 7.90 -8.38
N ASP A 51 11.10 8.77 -8.31
CA ASP A 51 11.81 8.99 -7.06
C ASP A 51 10.90 9.74 -6.08
N PHE A 52 11.02 9.44 -4.81
CA PHE A 52 10.30 10.13 -3.75
C PHE A 52 11.24 10.46 -2.59
N GLU A 53 10.86 11.45 -1.82
CA GLU A 53 11.52 11.83 -0.59
C GLU A 53 10.44 12.09 0.47
N LEU A 54 10.27 11.18 1.42
CA LEU A 54 9.18 11.19 2.38
C LEU A 54 9.67 11.09 3.82
N PRO A 55 8.97 11.74 4.77
CA PRO A 55 9.26 11.59 6.18
C PRO A 55 8.87 10.20 6.68
N GLY A 56 9.78 9.57 7.40
CA GLY A 56 9.54 8.34 8.15
C GLY A 56 9.06 8.61 9.57
N VAL A 57 8.47 7.60 10.19
CA VAL A 57 7.97 7.67 11.59
C VAL A 57 9.08 7.90 12.63
N ASP A 58 10.31 7.66 12.27
CA ASP A 58 11.51 7.89 13.12
C ASP A 58 12.10 9.29 12.94
N GLY A 59 11.42 10.18 12.22
CA GLY A 59 11.84 11.54 11.94
C GLY A 59 12.89 11.68 10.86
N ARG A 60 13.36 10.59 10.26
CA ARG A 60 14.29 10.62 9.13
C ARG A 60 13.54 10.75 7.81
N THR A 61 14.08 11.53 6.90
CA THR A 61 13.62 11.57 5.52
C THR A 61 14.24 10.41 4.74
N ILE A 62 13.40 9.67 4.01
CA ILE A 62 13.82 8.53 3.20
C ILE A 62 13.57 8.83 1.74
N ARG A 63 14.61 8.63 0.93
CA ARG A 63 14.58 8.80 -0.52
C ARG A 63 14.73 7.44 -1.22
N LEU A 64 13.91 7.16 -2.23
CA LEU A 64 13.95 5.90 -2.96
C LEU A 64 15.32 5.68 -3.62
N SER A 65 15.86 6.70 -4.29
CA SER A 65 17.17 6.59 -4.97
C SER A 65 18.33 6.27 -4.02
N ASP A 66 18.25 6.66 -2.74
CA ASP A 66 19.25 6.29 -1.74
C ASP A 66 19.12 4.83 -1.34
N LEU A 67 17.89 4.34 -1.12
CA LEU A 67 17.64 2.92 -0.82
C LEU A 67 18.12 2.01 -1.96
N LEU A 68 17.91 2.42 -3.21
CA LEU A 68 18.29 1.63 -4.38
C LEU A 68 19.80 1.45 -4.56
N ARG A 69 20.63 2.29 -3.92
CA ARG A 69 22.10 2.09 -3.90
C ARG A 69 22.49 0.83 -3.14
N ASP A 70 21.74 0.51 -2.09
CA ASP A 70 22.03 -0.64 -1.25
C ASP A 70 21.42 -1.95 -1.78
N GLY A 71 20.27 -1.87 -2.49
CA GLY A 71 19.62 -3.06 -3.04
C GLY A 71 18.27 -2.77 -3.68
N PRO A 72 17.56 -3.82 -4.13
CA PRO A 72 16.17 -3.69 -4.57
C PRO A 72 15.27 -3.18 -3.44
N VAL A 73 14.20 -2.47 -3.79
CA VAL A 73 13.25 -1.91 -2.82
C VAL A 73 11.84 -2.41 -3.11
N ILE A 74 11.18 -2.91 -2.06
CA ILE A 74 9.74 -3.16 -2.06
C ILE A 74 9.05 -1.91 -1.56
N VAL A 75 8.11 -1.38 -2.33
CA VAL A 75 7.25 -0.26 -1.95
C VAL A 75 5.82 -0.76 -1.83
N SER A 76 5.24 -0.72 -0.63
CA SER A 76 3.86 -1.09 -0.36
C SER A 76 3.04 0.16 -0.05
N PHE A 77 2.14 0.54 -0.96
CA PHE A 77 1.16 1.59 -0.71
C PHE A 77 -0.06 1.02 0.01
N TYR A 78 -0.45 1.68 1.10
CA TYR A 78 -1.60 1.28 1.89
C TYR A 78 -2.49 2.47 2.24
N ARG A 79 -3.77 2.22 2.52
CA ARG A 79 -4.79 3.26 2.71
C ARG A 79 -4.69 3.98 4.06
N GLY A 80 -4.20 3.28 5.07
CA GLY A 80 -4.05 3.78 6.44
C GLY A 80 -4.16 2.67 7.48
N GLY A 81 -3.66 2.92 8.69
CA GLY A 81 -3.69 1.98 9.83
C GLY A 81 -5.09 1.69 10.37
N TRP A 82 -6.08 2.47 9.98
CA TRP A 82 -7.50 2.23 10.24
C TRP A 82 -8.08 1.10 9.37
N CYS A 83 -7.45 0.75 8.24
CA CYS A 83 -7.93 -0.26 7.31
C CYS A 83 -7.50 -1.67 7.75
N PRO A 84 -8.43 -2.59 8.10
CA PRO A 84 -8.07 -3.92 8.57
C PRO A 84 -7.30 -4.76 7.54
N TYR A 85 -7.66 -4.67 6.24
CA TYR A 85 -6.96 -5.38 5.17
C TYR A 85 -5.50 -4.92 5.06
N CYS A 86 -5.25 -3.61 5.22
CA CYS A 86 -3.90 -3.07 5.21
C CYS A 86 -3.09 -3.58 6.40
N ASN A 87 -3.67 -3.65 7.60
CA ASN A 87 -3.00 -4.21 8.77
C ASN A 87 -2.64 -5.70 8.59
N LEU A 88 -3.51 -6.49 7.94
CA LEU A 88 -3.20 -7.88 7.60
C LEU A 88 -1.99 -7.98 6.67
N GLU A 89 -1.98 -7.17 5.60
CA GLU A 89 -0.86 -7.11 4.66
C GLU A 89 0.45 -6.67 5.32
N LEU A 90 0.43 -5.57 6.10
CA LEU A 90 1.63 -5.06 6.77
C LEU A 90 2.23 -6.10 7.73
N ARG A 91 1.41 -6.84 8.48
CA ARG A 91 1.90 -7.94 9.33
C ARG A 91 2.46 -9.11 8.53
N ALA A 92 1.85 -9.45 7.40
CA ALA A 92 2.35 -10.50 6.52
C ALA A 92 3.70 -10.10 5.90
N LEU A 93 3.85 -8.85 5.45
CA LEU A 93 5.12 -8.29 4.98
C LEU A 93 6.17 -8.26 6.10
N GLN A 94 5.79 -7.90 7.34
CA GLN A 94 6.67 -7.95 8.50
C GLN A 94 7.19 -9.38 8.74
N SER A 95 6.33 -10.38 8.60
CA SER A 95 6.72 -11.78 8.76
C SER A 95 7.70 -12.25 7.68
N ALA A 96 7.60 -11.70 6.47
CA ALA A 96 8.50 -11.99 5.35
C ALA A 96 9.81 -11.16 5.38
N LEU A 97 9.90 -10.12 6.21
CA LEU A 97 11.03 -9.18 6.24
C LEU A 97 12.41 -9.86 6.38
N PRO A 98 12.59 -10.93 7.22
CA PRO A 98 13.87 -11.62 7.27
C PRO A 98 14.31 -12.21 5.93
N GLN A 99 13.37 -12.74 5.13
CA GLN A 99 13.66 -13.30 3.82
C GLN A 99 13.97 -12.17 2.80
N VAL A 100 13.25 -11.06 2.85
CA VAL A 100 13.51 -9.86 2.05
C VAL A 100 14.93 -9.36 2.30
N ARG A 101 15.33 -9.22 3.57
CA ARG A 101 16.68 -8.77 3.96
C ARG A 101 17.77 -9.76 3.56
N ALA A 102 17.50 -11.06 3.65
CA ALA A 102 18.46 -12.09 3.23
C ALA A 102 18.75 -12.04 1.72
N LEU A 103 17.83 -11.49 0.90
CA LEU A 103 18.01 -11.23 -0.53
C LEU A 103 18.62 -9.85 -0.81
N GLY A 104 19.12 -9.13 0.21
CA GLY A 104 19.72 -7.81 0.06
C GLY A 104 18.71 -6.72 -0.30
N ALA A 105 17.41 -6.97 -0.14
CA ALA A 105 16.36 -6.00 -0.46
C ALA A 105 15.87 -5.25 0.78
N GLN A 106 15.26 -4.10 0.54
CA GLN A 106 14.62 -3.26 1.56
C GLN A 106 13.11 -3.22 1.32
N LEU A 107 12.35 -2.89 2.37
CA LEU A 107 10.90 -2.73 2.32
C LEU A 107 10.53 -1.40 2.96
N VAL A 108 9.66 -0.64 2.31
CA VAL A 108 9.02 0.56 2.86
C VAL A 108 7.51 0.48 2.65
N ALA A 109 6.73 1.01 3.59
CA ALA A 109 5.29 1.20 3.44
C ALA A 109 4.97 2.69 3.37
N ILE A 110 4.05 3.07 2.47
CA ILE A 110 3.69 4.47 2.21
C ILE A 110 2.16 4.62 2.35
N SER A 111 1.72 5.64 3.08
CA SER A 111 0.31 6.03 3.15
C SER A 111 0.15 7.54 3.18
N PRO A 112 -1.05 8.07 2.89
CA PRO A 112 -1.32 9.51 2.98
C PRO A 112 -1.41 10.01 4.43
N GLN A 113 -1.34 9.15 5.43
CA GLN A 113 -1.48 9.52 6.83
C GLN A 113 -0.36 10.46 7.30
N THR A 114 -0.69 11.29 8.29
CA THR A 114 0.32 12.10 8.99
C THR A 114 1.39 11.22 9.65
N PRO A 115 2.59 11.76 9.98
CA PRO A 115 3.64 11.00 10.66
C PRO A 115 3.19 10.34 11.97
N ASP A 116 2.35 11.01 12.79
CA ASP A 116 1.84 10.46 14.05
C ASP A 116 0.90 9.26 13.83
N GLU A 117 0.02 9.36 12.84
CA GLU A 117 -0.85 8.24 12.46
C GLU A 117 -0.04 7.08 11.86
N SER A 118 1.00 7.38 11.11
CA SER A 118 1.95 6.39 10.57
C SER A 118 2.75 5.72 11.68
N LEU A 119 3.20 6.47 12.70
CA LEU A 119 3.85 5.91 13.90
C LEU A 119 2.91 4.95 14.63
N SER A 120 1.66 5.38 14.91
CA SER A 120 0.64 4.53 15.51
C SER A 120 0.42 3.23 14.74
N THR A 121 0.48 3.29 13.40
CA THR A 121 0.39 2.11 12.53
C THR A 121 1.59 1.19 12.67
N ALA A 122 2.79 1.74 12.71
CA ALA A 122 4.04 0.99 12.87
C ALA A 122 4.09 0.27 14.23
N GLU A 123 3.74 0.96 15.31
CA GLU A 123 3.71 0.40 16.67
C GLU A 123 2.65 -0.70 16.79
N LYS A 124 1.41 -0.44 16.36
CA LYS A 124 0.30 -1.39 16.41
C LYS A 124 0.61 -2.72 15.71
N ASN A 125 1.37 -2.68 14.63
CA ASN A 125 1.72 -3.85 13.84
C ASN A 125 3.16 -4.35 14.08
N ALA A 126 3.90 -3.76 15.03
CA ALA A 126 5.29 -4.06 15.37
C ALA A 126 6.20 -4.12 14.13
N LEU A 127 6.09 -3.09 13.26
CA LEU A 127 6.81 -3.05 11.99
C LEU A 127 8.28 -2.67 12.21
N ALA A 128 9.20 -3.47 11.65
CA ALA A 128 10.64 -3.25 11.69
C ALA A 128 11.21 -2.74 10.35
N PHE A 129 10.35 -2.23 9.47
CA PHE A 129 10.69 -1.53 8.24
C PHE A 129 10.11 -0.11 8.27
N PRO A 130 10.67 0.82 7.49
CA PRO A 130 10.20 2.20 7.45
C PRO A 130 8.73 2.32 7.01
N VAL A 131 7.97 3.12 7.76
CA VAL A 131 6.62 3.57 7.40
C VAL A 131 6.72 5.06 7.10
N LEU A 132 6.27 5.46 5.91
CA LEU A 132 6.44 6.79 5.36
C LEU A 132 5.10 7.48 5.17
N SER A 133 5.10 8.80 5.35
CA SER A 133 3.92 9.65 5.23
C SER A 133 3.96 10.45 3.92
N ASP A 134 3.02 10.17 3.03
CA ASP A 134 2.79 10.86 1.75
C ASP A 134 1.58 11.81 1.91
N VAL A 135 1.70 12.79 2.83
CA VAL A 135 0.65 13.79 3.06
C VAL A 135 0.39 14.55 1.76
N GLY A 136 -0.88 14.64 1.35
CA GLY A 136 -1.27 15.18 0.04
C GLY A 136 -1.25 14.17 -1.11
N SER A 137 -0.72 12.95 -0.90
CA SER A 137 -0.73 11.83 -1.87
C SER A 137 0.03 12.09 -3.18
N ASP A 138 1.06 12.95 -3.19
CA ASP A 138 1.79 13.28 -4.41
C ASP A 138 2.60 12.08 -4.93
N THR A 139 3.18 11.29 -4.04
CA THR A 139 3.87 10.05 -4.44
C THR A 139 2.88 9.05 -5.03
N ALA A 140 1.73 8.84 -4.37
CA ALA A 140 0.69 7.96 -4.91
C ALA A 140 0.17 8.44 -6.28
N ARG A 141 0.05 9.77 -6.50
CA ARG A 141 -0.30 10.34 -7.81
C ARG A 141 0.76 10.04 -8.86
N SER A 142 2.03 10.16 -8.53
CA SER A 142 3.12 9.88 -9.46
C SER A 142 3.20 8.41 -9.88
N PHE A 143 2.71 7.49 -9.03
CA PHE A 143 2.56 6.08 -9.35
C PHE A 143 1.23 5.77 -10.09
N GLY A 144 0.36 6.76 -10.31
CA GLY A 144 -0.92 6.61 -10.98
C GLY A 144 -1.98 5.85 -10.19
N ILE A 145 -1.88 5.81 -8.86
CA ILE A 145 -2.75 5.01 -7.97
C ILE A 145 -3.59 5.83 -7.00
N ALA A 146 -3.52 7.16 -7.04
CA ALA A 146 -4.30 8.04 -6.17
C ALA A 146 -5.69 8.30 -6.74
N PHE A 147 -6.73 8.17 -5.91
CA PHE A 147 -8.12 8.42 -6.29
C PHE A 147 -8.89 9.14 -5.19
N ASP A 148 -9.92 9.89 -5.56
CA ASP A 148 -10.85 10.50 -4.62
C ASP A 148 -11.87 9.48 -4.12
N LEU A 149 -12.03 9.38 -2.79
CA LEU A 149 -13.08 8.54 -2.20
C LEU A 149 -14.46 9.08 -2.60
N ALA A 150 -15.30 8.20 -3.14
CA ALA A 150 -16.65 8.55 -3.56
C ALA A 150 -17.43 9.29 -2.45
N ASP A 151 -18.12 10.38 -2.81
CA ASP A 151 -18.81 11.24 -1.86
C ASP A 151 -19.81 10.47 -0.97
N GLU A 152 -20.49 9.47 -1.52
CA GLU A 152 -21.43 8.63 -0.76
C GLU A 152 -20.75 7.79 0.34
N LEU A 153 -19.45 7.50 0.21
CA LEU A 153 -18.68 6.76 1.23
C LEU A 153 -18.13 7.65 2.33
N ARG A 154 -17.95 8.95 2.11
CA ARG A 154 -17.35 9.87 3.09
C ARG A 154 -18.07 9.87 4.43
N PRO A 155 -19.42 10.03 4.50
CA PRO A 155 -20.14 9.96 5.77
C PRO A 155 -20.11 8.57 6.42
N ILE A 156 -20.01 7.49 5.63
CA ILE A 156 -19.87 6.13 6.16
C ILE A 156 -18.51 5.97 6.84
N TYR A 157 -17.43 6.43 6.19
CA TYR A 157 -16.09 6.41 6.76
C TYR A 157 -15.97 7.25 8.00
N ALA A 158 -16.50 8.48 7.99
CA ALA A 158 -16.53 9.35 9.18
C ALA A 158 -17.26 8.67 10.37
N ARG A 159 -18.39 8.01 10.12
CA ARG A 159 -19.15 7.25 11.12
C ARG A 159 -18.36 6.07 11.70
N PHE A 160 -17.47 5.47 10.94
CA PHE A 160 -16.55 4.42 11.42
C PHE A 160 -15.29 4.97 12.11
N GLY A 161 -15.18 6.29 12.29
CA GLY A 161 -14.02 6.94 12.88
C GLY A 161 -12.84 7.08 11.90
N HIS A 162 -13.13 7.04 10.60
CA HIS A 162 -12.15 7.13 9.52
C HIS A 162 -12.37 8.39 8.68
N ALA A 163 -12.57 9.56 9.33
CA ALA A 163 -12.54 10.83 8.62
C ALA A 163 -11.15 11.06 8.05
N LEU A 164 -11.01 10.93 6.72
CA LEU A 164 -9.69 10.97 6.08
C LEU A 164 -8.99 12.33 6.28
N PRO A 165 -9.68 13.48 6.25
CA PRO A 165 -9.02 14.76 6.54
C PRO A 165 -8.27 14.76 7.87
N ASP A 166 -8.87 14.23 8.93
CA ASP A 166 -8.24 14.16 10.25
C ASP A 166 -7.03 13.21 10.29
N ARG A 167 -7.09 12.12 9.50
CA ARG A 167 -6.04 11.08 9.45
C ARG A 167 -4.87 11.46 8.55
N ASN A 168 -5.17 12.18 7.47
CA ASN A 168 -4.19 12.50 6.43
C ASN A 168 -3.63 13.92 6.58
N GLY A 169 -4.23 14.75 7.44
CA GLY A 169 -3.76 16.12 7.69
C GLY A 169 -3.99 17.07 6.52
N ASP A 170 -4.94 16.76 5.66
CA ASP A 170 -5.38 17.62 4.58
C ASP A 170 -6.91 17.54 4.40
N GLU A 171 -7.50 18.48 3.66
CA GLU A 171 -8.94 18.51 3.42
C GLU A 171 -9.41 17.52 2.34
N SER A 172 -8.48 16.77 1.74
CA SER A 172 -8.80 15.83 0.68
C SER A 172 -9.39 14.52 1.22
N TRP A 173 -10.12 13.83 0.38
CA TRP A 173 -10.56 12.46 0.61
C TRP A 173 -9.82 11.50 -0.32
N VAL A 174 -8.54 11.80 -0.60
CA VAL A 174 -7.69 11.01 -1.49
C VAL A 174 -7.11 9.82 -0.77
N LEU A 175 -7.12 8.69 -1.45
CA LEU A 175 -6.51 7.44 -1.02
C LEU A 175 -5.69 6.83 -2.16
N PRO A 176 -4.62 6.08 -1.86
CA PRO A 176 -4.02 5.21 -2.86
C PRO A 176 -4.87 3.94 -3.04
N ILE A 177 -4.92 3.41 -4.26
CA ILE A 177 -5.17 1.99 -4.47
C ILE A 177 -4.03 1.25 -3.76
N PRO A 178 -4.32 0.27 -2.86
CA PRO A 178 -3.25 -0.53 -2.27
C PRO A 178 -2.46 -1.23 -3.37
N ALA A 179 -1.16 -1.05 -3.34
CA ALA A 179 -0.28 -1.53 -4.40
C ALA A 179 1.06 -2.00 -3.82
N THR A 180 1.64 -3.03 -4.42
CA THR A 180 2.98 -3.50 -4.08
C THR A 180 3.86 -3.49 -5.31
N TYR A 181 4.96 -2.73 -5.23
CA TYR A 181 5.97 -2.65 -6.27
C TYR A 181 7.28 -3.25 -5.79
N VAL A 182 7.93 -4.05 -6.64
CA VAL A 182 9.33 -4.45 -6.45
C VAL A 182 10.16 -3.68 -7.47
N ILE A 183 11.08 -2.85 -6.98
CA ILE A 183 11.89 -1.94 -7.79
C ILE A 183 13.34 -2.44 -7.76
N GLY A 184 13.90 -2.71 -8.92
CA GLY A 184 15.29 -3.12 -9.05
C GLY A 184 16.26 -1.94 -8.85
N ARG A 185 17.54 -2.23 -8.60
CA ARG A 185 18.61 -1.22 -8.41
C ARG A 185 18.72 -0.19 -9.54
N SER A 186 18.27 -0.54 -10.75
CA SER A 186 18.21 0.37 -11.89
C SER A 186 17.11 1.43 -11.81
N GLY A 187 16.27 1.40 -10.78
CA GLY A 187 15.08 2.24 -10.67
C GLY A 187 13.90 1.76 -11.51
N ARG A 188 13.99 0.58 -12.15
CA ARG A 188 12.87 0.01 -12.91
C ARG A 188 12.03 -0.92 -12.05
N ILE A 189 10.72 -0.85 -12.24
CA ILE A 189 9.74 -1.72 -11.60
C ILE A 189 9.88 -3.13 -12.20
N ALA A 190 10.23 -4.10 -11.39
CA ALA A 190 10.33 -5.51 -11.79
C ALA A 190 9.01 -6.26 -11.59
N LEU A 191 8.22 -5.85 -10.58
CA LEU A 191 6.88 -6.35 -10.31
C LEU A 191 6.00 -5.19 -9.89
N ALA A 192 4.80 -5.11 -10.46
CA ALA A 192 3.73 -4.23 -10.04
C ALA A 192 2.49 -5.08 -9.74
N TYR A 193 1.96 -4.98 -8.55
CA TYR A 193 0.66 -5.52 -8.18
C TYR A 193 -0.24 -4.37 -7.77
N VAL A 194 -1.25 -4.10 -8.57
CA VAL A 194 -2.27 -3.07 -8.35
C VAL A 194 -3.62 -3.72 -8.59
N ASP A 195 -4.45 -3.78 -7.57
CA ASP A 195 -5.81 -4.33 -7.69
C ASP A 195 -6.82 -3.29 -7.20
N ILE A 196 -7.79 -2.96 -8.05
CA ILE A 196 -8.86 -2.00 -7.74
C ILE A 196 -9.70 -2.48 -6.55
N ASP A 197 -9.92 -3.79 -6.42
CA ASP A 197 -10.51 -4.34 -5.20
C ASP A 197 -9.48 -4.24 -4.05
N TYR A 198 -9.58 -3.18 -3.27
CA TYR A 198 -8.67 -2.89 -2.15
C TYR A 198 -8.58 -4.02 -1.11
N ARG A 199 -9.41 -5.04 -1.19
CA ARG A 199 -9.42 -6.22 -0.33
C ARG A 199 -8.44 -7.29 -0.78
N ASN A 200 -8.03 -7.25 -2.05
CA ASN A 200 -7.02 -8.15 -2.60
C ASN A 200 -5.61 -7.60 -2.32
N ARG A 201 -4.67 -8.48 -2.07
CA ARG A 201 -3.25 -8.15 -1.82
C ARG A 201 -2.34 -9.20 -2.43
N LEU A 202 -1.15 -8.78 -2.79
CA LEU A 202 -0.09 -9.71 -3.18
C LEU A 202 0.38 -10.52 -1.98
N ASP A 203 0.45 -11.83 -2.11
CA ASP A 203 1.02 -12.67 -1.06
C ASP A 203 2.54 -12.40 -0.95
N PRO A 204 3.09 -12.25 0.29
CA PRO A 204 4.53 -12.02 0.46
C PRO A 204 5.43 -13.07 -0.17
N THR A 205 4.95 -14.30 -0.38
CA THR A 205 5.71 -15.34 -1.10
C THR A 205 5.96 -14.98 -2.55
N ASP A 206 5.03 -14.27 -3.20
CA ASP A 206 5.19 -13.79 -4.57
C ASP A 206 6.16 -12.60 -4.63
N VAL A 207 6.16 -11.75 -3.60
CA VAL A 207 7.15 -10.67 -3.45
C VAL A 207 8.57 -11.25 -3.33
N VAL A 208 8.75 -12.25 -2.47
CA VAL A 208 10.05 -12.94 -2.29
C VAL A 208 10.48 -13.61 -3.60
N ARG A 209 9.56 -14.26 -4.32
CA ARG A 209 9.85 -14.87 -5.63
C ARG A 209 10.30 -13.83 -6.65
N ALA A 210 9.68 -12.67 -6.71
CA ALA A 210 10.09 -11.59 -7.60
C ALA A 210 11.51 -11.09 -7.30
N LEU A 211 11.87 -10.97 -6.02
CA LEU A 211 13.24 -10.63 -5.60
C LEU A 211 14.26 -11.70 -6.01
N GLN A 212 13.94 -12.98 -5.84
CA GLN A 212 14.81 -14.10 -6.26
C GLN A 212 15.07 -14.05 -7.77
N ASN A 213 14.03 -13.78 -8.56
CA ASN A 213 14.17 -13.63 -10.00
C ASN A 213 15.07 -12.43 -10.38
N LEU A 214 14.94 -11.30 -9.68
CA LEU A 214 15.82 -10.14 -9.88
C LEU A 214 17.28 -10.47 -9.60
N CYS A 215 17.56 -11.17 -8.50
CA CYS A 215 18.94 -11.57 -8.15
C CYS A 215 19.54 -12.51 -9.22
N ALA A 216 18.77 -13.50 -9.69
CA ALA A 216 19.23 -14.44 -10.70
C ALA A 216 19.59 -13.78 -12.05
N HIS A 217 18.89 -12.68 -12.40
CA HIS A 217 19.17 -11.94 -13.65
C HIS A 217 20.27 -10.87 -13.51
N ALA A 218 20.68 -10.53 -12.30
CA ALA A 218 21.77 -9.59 -12.05
C ALA A 218 23.16 -10.27 -12.12
N GLU A 219 23.21 -11.60 -12.09
CA GLU A 219 24.46 -12.40 -12.19
C GLU A 219 24.78 -12.85 -13.63
N THR A 220 23.93 -12.53 -14.59
CA THR A 220 24.12 -12.80 -16.02
C THR A 220 24.48 -11.53 -16.81
#